data_2b1e132565274d9b5b7f21304bb5c922
#
_entry.id   2b1e132565274d9b5b7f21304bb5c922
#
_cell.length_a   1.000
_cell.length_b   1.000
_cell.length_c   1.000
_cell.angle_alpha   90.00
_cell.angle_beta   90.00
_cell.angle_gamma   90.00
#
_symmetry.space_group_name_H-M   'P 1'
#
loop_
_entity.id
_entity.type
_entity.pdbx_description
1 polymer ?
#
loop_
_entity_poly.entity_id
_entity_poly.type
_entity_poly.pdbx_seq_one_letter_code
_entity_poly.pdbx_strand_id
1 'polypeptide(L)'
;EMWLETTVAPGTSEFNYDKPGRSELQLQLPMEQLFPSWNSENPVREFRNMKTRLQTLTGRDHTLLARYERWLAMPFEDMGFGHQDTPRFVEIFAAHRHYIANGFSRQTALGMQRLKKDMQTWRSVLRDATTIATKVMAQLVITDNLGLLSALLSQPTVDKTVLAMTPN
;
A
#
# COMPACT_ATOMS: atom_id res chain seq x y z
N GLU A 1 -10.07 1.27 -10.69
CA GLU A 1 -11.34 2.02 -10.59
C GLU A 1 -11.63 2.54 -9.18
N MET A 2 -11.44 1.78 -8.12
CA MET A 2 -11.93 2.14 -6.78
C MET A 2 -11.16 3.28 -6.10
N TRP A 3 -9.92 3.55 -6.47
CA TRP A 3 -9.14 4.70 -6.03
C TRP A 3 -9.18 5.85 -7.04
N LEU A 4 -9.56 5.54 -8.28
CA LEU A 4 -9.66 6.46 -9.40
C LEU A 4 -11.12 6.66 -9.85
N GLU A 5 -12.06 5.88 -9.33
CA GLU A 5 -13.51 5.97 -9.62
C GLU A 5 -14.20 7.22 -9.07
N THR A 6 -13.45 8.17 -8.60
CA THR A 6 -13.97 9.52 -8.42
C THR A 6 -13.90 10.35 -9.70
N THR A 7 -13.49 9.80 -10.81
CA THR A 7 -13.68 10.43 -12.11
C THR A 7 -15.14 10.26 -12.53
N VAL A 8 -15.97 11.17 -12.04
CA VAL A 8 -17.31 11.42 -12.55
C VAL A 8 -17.18 11.76 -14.02
N ALA A 9 -18.00 11.10 -14.85
CA ALA A 9 -18.07 11.41 -16.27
C ALA A 9 -18.23 12.93 -16.47
N PRO A 10 -17.53 13.54 -17.46
CA PRO A 10 -17.65 14.97 -17.70
C PRO A 10 -19.12 15.34 -17.96
N GLY A 11 -19.73 16.10 -17.07
CA GLY A 11 -21.10 16.60 -17.24
C GLY A 11 -22.06 16.42 -16.07
N THR A 12 -21.69 15.73 -14.99
CA THR A 12 -22.54 15.64 -13.79
C THR A 12 -22.09 16.65 -12.73
N SER A 13 -22.80 17.75 -12.62
CA SER A 13 -22.51 18.90 -11.76
C SER A 13 -22.84 18.73 -10.28
N GLU A 14 -23.09 17.50 -9.80
CA GLU A 14 -23.46 17.26 -8.41
C GLU A 14 -22.51 16.32 -7.69
N PHE A 15 -21.24 16.70 -7.59
CA PHE A 15 -20.34 16.05 -6.66
C PHE A 15 -20.35 16.79 -5.32
N ASN A 16 -21.22 16.35 -4.43
CA ASN A 16 -21.29 16.91 -3.08
C ASN A 16 -20.08 16.41 -2.27
N TYR A 17 -19.12 17.30 -2.02
CA TYR A 17 -17.90 17.03 -1.26
C TYR A 17 -18.15 16.60 0.19
N ASP A 18 -19.35 16.82 0.70
CA ASP A 18 -19.76 16.46 2.06
C ASP A 18 -20.35 15.04 2.19
N LYS A 19 -20.19 14.16 1.18
CA LYS A 19 -20.68 12.78 1.32
C LYS A 19 -19.98 12.06 2.47
N PRO A 20 -20.75 11.41 3.38
CA PRO A 20 -20.24 10.73 4.59
C PRO A 20 -19.16 9.68 4.32
N GLY A 21 -19.04 9.16 3.12
CA GLY A 21 -18.02 8.17 2.74
C GLY A 21 -16.57 8.67 2.74
N ARG A 22 -16.33 10.00 2.80
CA ARG A 22 -14.96 10.53 2.79
C ARG A 22 -14.24 10.41 4.12
N SER A 23 -14.96 10.54 5.24
CA SER A 23 -14.37 10.37 6.58
C SER A 23 -14.06 8.91 6.90
N GLU A 24 -14.67 7.97 6.18
CA GLU A 24 -14.51 6.53 6.40
C GLU A 24 -13.14 5.98 5.93
N LEU A 25 -12.39 6.74 5.13
CA LEU A 25 -11.11 6.30 4.58
C LEU A 25 -9.90 6.86 5.34
N GLN A 26 -10.11 7.70 6.36
CA GLN A 26 -9.01 8.19 7.18
C GLN A 26 -8.54 7.10 8.14
N LEU A 27 -7.27 6.72 8.04
CA LEU A 27 -6.64 5.83 9.01
C LEU A 27 -6.55 6.50 10.37
N GLN A 28 -6.89 5.75 11.41
CA GLN A 28 -6.73 6.20 12.80
C GLN A 28 -5.30 5.98 13.31
N LEU A 29 -4.53 5.10 12.67
CA LEU A 29 -3.15 4.86 13.05
C LEU A 29 -2.19 5.76 12.28
N PRO A 30 -1.22 6.38 12.96
CA PRO A 30 -0.12 7.07 12.30
C PRO A 30 0.64 6.12 11.37
N MET A 31 0.94 6.58 10.16
CA MET A 31 1.63 5.76 9.14
C MET A 31 2.99 5.25 9.60
N GLU A 32 3.71 6.05 10.38
CA GLU A 32 5.03 5.70 10.92
C GLU A 32 4.97 4.44 11.80
N GLN A 33 3.80 4.12 12.33
CA GLN A 33 3.60 2.98 13.21
C GLN A 33 3.24 1.69 12.46
N LEU A 34 3.04 1.75 11.16
CA LEU A 34 2.69 0.60 10.33
C LEU A 34 3.89 -0.07 9.66
N PHE A 35 5.07 0.54 9.77
CA PHE A 35 6.26 0.01 9.14
C PHE A 35 7.45 0.10 10.09
N PRO A 36 8.31 -0.93 10.17
CA PRO A 36 9.56 -0.84 10.89
C PRO A 36 10.44 0.29 10.37
N SER A 37 11.27 0.83 11.24
CA SER A 37 12.30 1.75 10.79
C SER A 37 13.21 1.08 9.75
N TRP A 38 13.67 1.84 8.76
CA TRP A 38 14.64 1.38 7.75
C TRP A 38 15.94 0.86 8.35
N ASN A 39 16.26 1.32 9.57
CA ASN A 39 17.42 0.89 10.35
C ASN A 39 17.08 -0.24 11.35
N SER A 40 15.92 -0.87 11.19
CA SER A 40 15.51 -1.94 12.09
C SER A 40 16.46 -3.13 11.95
N GLU A 41 17.04 -3.55 13.07
CA GLU A 41 17.86 -4.76 13.14
C GLU A 41 17.04 -6.03 12.89
N ASN A 42 15.71 -6.00 13.15
CA ASN A 42 14.83 -7.15 12.96
C ASN A 42 13.39 -6.75 12.60
N PRO A 43 13.15 -6.36 11.34
CA PRO A 43 11.83 -5.93 10.90
C PRO A 43 10.75 -7.01 11.07
N VAL A 44 11.10 -8.29 10.93
CA VAL A 44 10.13 -9.40 11.12
C VAL A 44 9.62 -9.44 12.56
N ARG A 45 10.50 -9.27 13.54
CA ARG A 45 10.11 -9.22 14.96
C ARG A 45 9.23 -8.01 15.24
N GLU A 46 9.56 -6.87 14.67
CA GLU A 46 8.73 -5.65 14.83
C GLU A 46 7.34 -5.83 14.27
N PHE A 47 7.20 -6.41 13.07
CA PHE A 47 5.89 -6.72 12.52
C PHE A 47 5.08 -7.69 13.40
N ARG A 48 5.74 -8.69 13.99
CA ARG A 48 5.07 -9.62 14.92
C ARG A 48 4.60 -8.90 16.19
N ASN A 49 5.37 -7.96 16.70
CA ASN A 49 4.99 -7.14 17.86
C ASN A 49 3.79 -6.23 17.54
N MET A 50 3.61 -5.84 16.28
CA MET A 50 2.44 -5.08 15.84
C MET A 50 1.16 -5.92 15.72
N LYS A 51 1.23 -7.26 15.82
CA LYS A 51 0.09 -8.16 15.58
C LYS A 51 -1.16 -7.78 16.37
N THR A 52 -1.03 -7.59 17.68
CA THR A 52 -2.16 -7.22 18.54
C THR A 52 -2.76 -5.88 18.10
N ARG A 53 -1.92 -4.92 17.78
CA ARG A 53 -2.33 -3.59 17.32
C ARG A 53 -3.05 -3.66 15.97
N LEU A 54 -2.53 -4.44 15.02
CA LEU A 54 -3.17 -4.65 13.72
C LEU A 54 -4.51 -5.39 13.83
N GLN A 55 -4.71 -6.19 14.89
CA GLN A 55 -5.97 -6.87 15.16
C GLN A 55 -7.03 -5.96 15.82
N THR A 56 -6.62 -4.88 16.46
CA THR A 56 -7.54 -3.88 17.06
C THR A 56 -7.99 -2.82 16.07
N LEU A 57 -7.57 -2.92 14.80
CA LEU A 57 -7.98 -1.99 13.76
C LEU A 57 -9.50 -1.98 13.59
N THR A 58 -10.03 -0.80 13.33
CA THR A 58 -11.47 -0.57 13.18
C THR A 58 -12.01 -1.15 11.87
N GLY A 59 -13.33 -1.20 11.72
CA GLY A 59 -13.97 -1.59 10.47
C GLY A 59 -13.54 -0.76 9.26
N ARG A 60 -13.12 0.49 9.49
CA ARG A 60 -12.57 1.39 8.45
C ARG A 60 -11.26 0.89 7.88
N ASP A 61 -10.35 0.48 8.75
CA ASP A 61 -9.04 -0.04 8.35
C ASP A 61 -9.17 -1.35 7.59
N HIS A 62 -10.12 -2.20 7.97
CA HIS A 62 -10.46 -3.40 7.22
C HIS A 62 -11.00 -3.07 5.83
N THR A 63 -11.86 -2.07 5.71
CA THR A 63 -12.38 -1.61 4.43
C THR A 63 -11.26 -1.08 3.54
N LEU A 64 -10.36 -0.27 4.07
CA LEU A 64 -9.21 0.26 3.34
C LEU A 64 -8.30 -0.86 2.85
N LEU A 65 -7.98 -1.81 3.71
CA LEU A 65 -7.16 -2.98 3.35
C LEU A 65 -7.83 -3.81 2.25
N ALA A 66 -9.12 -4.12 2.39
CA ALA A 66 -9.86 -4.90 1.40
C ALA A 66 -9.92 -4.19 0.02
N ARG A 67 -10.09 -2.87 0.02
CA ARG A 67 -10.04 -2.06 -1.20
C ARG A 67 -8.66 -2.09 -1.84
N TYR A 68 -7.62 -1.99 -1.04
CA TYR A 68 -6.25 -2.05 -1.54
C TYR A 68 -5.92 -3.44 -2.13
N GLU A 69 -6.28 -4.52 -1.43
CA GLU A 69 -6.11 -5.90 -1.93
C GLU A 69 -6.84 -6.13 -3.26
N ARG A 70 -8.06 -5.61 -3.37
CA ARG A 70 -8.84 -5.68 -4.61
C ARG A 70 -8.18 -4.88 -5.74
N TRP A 71 -7.72 -3.67 -5.44
CA TRP A 71 -7.01 -2.84 -6.42
C TRP A 71 -5.73 -3.51 -6.93
N LEU A 72 -4.94 -4.14 -6.07
CA LEU A 72 -3.74 -4.89 -6.47
C LEU A 72 -4.04 -6.07 -7.43
N ALA A 73 -5.28 -6.53 -7.48
CA ALA A 73 -5.71 -7.61 -8.35
C ALA A 73 -6.26 -7.11 -9.72
N MET A 74 -6.47 -5.80 -9.85
CA MET A 74 -7.01 -5.19 -11.08
C MET A 74 -5.87 -4.74 -12.01
N PRO A 75 -6.08 -4.71 -13.34
CA PRO A 75 -5.17 -4.04 -14.24
C PRO A 75 -5.15 -2.54 -13.90
N PHE A 76 -3.97 -1.95 -13.97
CA PHE A 76 -3.82 -0.51 -13.78
C PHE A 76 -4.19 0.21 -15.09
N GLU A 77 -5.10 1.17 -14.97
CA GLU A 77 -5.45 2.11 -16.02
C GLU A 77 -5.35 3.52 -15.45
N ASP A 78 -4.54 4.37 -16.09
CA ASP A 78 -4.40 5.77 -15.68
C ASP A 78 -5.31 6.63 -16.55
N MET A 79 -6.48 6.94 -16.01
CA MET A 79 -7.46 7.84 -16.65
C MET A 79 -7.08 9.33 -16.51
N GLY A 80 -5.96 9.63 -15.88
CA GLY A 80 -5.60 10.99 -15.48
C GLY A 80 -6.43 11.46 -14.28
N PHE A 81 -6.20 12.71 -13.88
CA PHE A 81 -7.01 13.36 -12.85
C PHE A 81 -7.97 14.34 -13.51
N GLY A 82 -9.25 14.21 -13.23
CA GLY A 82 -10.21 15.26 -13.53
C GLY A 82 -9.82 16.56 -12.79
N HIS A 83 -10.34 17.69 -13.23
CA HIS A 83 -9.99 19.01 -12.67
C HIS A 83 -10.27 19.15 -11.16
N GLN A 84 -10.98 18.21 -10.54
CA GLN A 84 -11.46 18.32 -9.17
C GLN A 84 -11.05 17.18 -8.23
N ASP A 85 -10.45 16.09 -8.74
CA ASP A 85 -10.21 14.89 -7.95
C ASP A 85 -8.73 14.50 -7.92
N THR A 86 -8.03 15.01 -6.92
CA THR A 86 -6.68 14.50 -6.60
C THR A 86 -6.82 13.18 -5.84
N PRO A 87 -6.16 12.09 -6.28
CA PRO A 87 -6.13 10.86 -5.53
C PRO A 87 -5.63 11.07 -4.11
N ARG A 88 -6.20 10.34 -3.17
CA ARG A 88 -5.79 10.37 -1.78
C ARG A 88 -4.51 9.57 -1.57
N PHE A 89 -3.39 10.12 -2.01
CA PHE A 89 -2.09 9.46 -1.96
C PHE A 89 -1.67 9.03 -0.55
N VAL A 90 -2.03 9.82 0.47
CA VAL A 90 -1.73 9.52 1.86
C VAL A 90 -2.43 8.23 2.30
N GLU A 91 -3.71 8.09 1.97
CA GLU A 91 -4.50 6.88 2.28
C GLU A 91 -4.02 5.67 1.48
N ILE A 92 -3.61 5.86 0.23
CA ILE A 92 -3.04 4.79 -0.60
C ILE A 92 -1.72 4.31 0.01
N PHE A 93 -0.85 5.23 0.42
CA PHE A 93 0.44 4.90 1.04
C PHE A 93 0.25 4.20 2.39
N ALA A 94 -0.73 4.62 3.16
CA ALA A 94 -1.10 3.98 4.40
C ALA A 94 -1.67 2.57 4.18
N ALA A 95 -2.50 2.38 3.16
CA ALA A 95 -3.05 1.07 2.79
C ALA A 95 -1.95 0.10 2.35
N HIS A 96 -0.99 0.57 1.55
CA HIS A 96 0.20 -0.16 1.16
C HIS A 96 0.95 -0.71 2.38
N ARG A 97 1.31 0.16 3.33
CA ARG A 97 2.01 -0.23 4.55
C ARG A 97 1.20 -1.21 5.39
N HIS A 98 -0.09 -0.95 5.56
CA HIS A 98 -0.99 -1.83 6.30
C HIS A 98 -1.08 -3.22 5.64
N TYR A 99 -1.16 -3.29 4.33
CA TYR A 99 -1.22 -4.54 3.58
C TYR A 99 0.00 -5.43 3.85
N ILE A 100 1.18 -4.86 3.80
CA ILE A 100 2.45 -5.56 4.05
C ILE A 100 2.59 -5.93 5.53
N ALA A 101 2.35 -4.98 6.43
CA ALA A 101 2.44 -5.21 7.88
C ALA A 101 1.49 -6.33 8.34
N ASN A 102 0.26 -6.36 7.84
CA ASN A 102 -0.70 -7.42 8.14
C ASN A 102 -0.20 -8.79 7.66
N GLY A 103 0.49 -8.87 6.52
CA GLY A 103 1.12 -10.10 6.04
C GLY A 103 2.20 -10.61 6.98
N PHE A 104 3.18 -9.77 7.28
CA PHE A 104 4.33 -10.13 8.15
C PHE A 104 3.91 -10.41 9.59
N SER A 105 2.91 -9.71 10.12
CA SER A 105 2.41 -9.94 11.48
C SER A 105 1.78 -11.32 11.66
N ARG A 106 1.26 -11.90 10.60
CA ARG A 106 0.66 -13.25 10.58
C ARG A 106 1.74 -14.30 10.31
N GLN A 107 2.46 -14.16 9.21
CA GLN A 107 3.46 -15.13 8.76
C GLN A 107 4.47 -14.45 7.84
N THR A 108 5.76 -14.74 8.02
CA THR A 108 6.83 -14.15 7.20
C THR A 108 6.65 -14.47 5.70
N ALA A 109 6.30 -15.70 5.36
CA ALA A 109 6.05 -16.10 3.97
C ALA A 109 4.90 -15.30 3.33
N LEU A 110 3.80 -15.08 4.05
CA LEU A 110 2.70 -14.24 3.59
C LEU A 110 3.13 -12.78 3.41
N GLY A 111 3.92 -12.25 4.35
CA GLY A 111 4.49 -10.91 4.24
C GLY A 111 5.35 -10.74 2.99
N MET A 112 6.21 -11.71 2.71
CA MET A 112 7.06 -11.72 1.50
C MET A 112 6.23 -11.82 0.21
N GLN A 113 5.21 -12.66 0.19
CA GLN A 113 4.30 -12.78 -0.95
C GLN A 113 3.59 -11.45 -1.23
N ARG A 114 3.11 -10.78 -0.17
CA ARG A 114 2.45 -9.47 -0.27
C ARG A 114 3.41 -8.39 -0.74
N LEU A 115 4.60 -8.35 -0.19
CA LEU A 115 5.66 -7.41 -0.59
C LEU A 115 5.99 -7.56 -2.08
N LYS A 116 6.15 -8.79 -2.56
CA LYS A 116 6.40 -9.09 -3.98
C LYS A 116 5.24 -8.62 -4.86
N LYS A 117 4.00 -8.97 -4.51
CA LYS A 117 2.81 -8.58 -5.27
C LYS A 117 2.67 -7.06 -5.36
N ASP A 118 2.83 -6.39 -4.23
CA ASP A 118 2.76 -4.95 -4.12
C ASP A 118 3.83 -4.26 -5.00
N MET A 119 5.07 -4.69 -4.88
CA MET A 119 6.19 -4.17 -5.67
C MET A 119 5.95 -4.36 -7.17
N GLN A 120 5.47 -5.53 -7.60
CA GLN A 120 5.17 -5.81 -9.01
C GLN A 120 4.08 -4.88 -9.54
N THR A 121 3.00 -4.68 -8.76
CA THR A 121 1.90 -3.80 -9.16
C THR A 121 2.38 -2.35 -9.28
N TRP A 122 3.10 -1.84 -8.28
CA TRP A 122 3.59 -0.45 -8.32
C TRP A 122 4.64 -0.20 -9.39
N ARG A 123 5.43 -1.21 -9.77
CA ARG A 123 6.32 -1.11 -10.95
C ARG A 123 5.53 -0.98 -12.25
N SER A 124 4.41 -1.69 -12.38
CA SER A 124 3.52 -1.51 -13.53
C SER A 124 2.87 -0.12 -13.51
N VAL A 125 2.41 0.36 -12.35
CA VAL A 125 1.91 1.73 -12.19
C VAL A 125 2.96 2.75 -12.60
N LEU A 126 4.21 2.62 -12.14
CA LEU A 126 5.29 3.54 -12.50
C LEU A 126 5.56 3.58 -14.01
N ARG A 127 5.49 2.42 -14.67
CA ARG A 127 5.69 2.30 -16.12
C ARG A 127 4.55 2.96 -16.89
N ASP A 128 3.31 2.65 -16.51
CA ASP A 128 2.12 2.92 -17.32
C ASP A 128 1.41 4.23 -16.93
N ALA A 129 1.74 4.83 -15.78
CA ALA A 129 1.16 6.09 -15.35
C ALA A 129 1.49 7.24 -16.31
N THR A 130 0.50 8.08 -16.56
CA THR A 130 0.61 9.27 -17.43
C THR A 130 0.85 10.55 -16.64
N THR A 131 0.43 10.58 -15.35
CA THR A 131 0.58 11.76 -14.51
C THR A 131 1.85 11.70 -13.67
N ILE A 132 2.48 12.87 -13.47
CA ILE A 132 3.67 13.01 -12.61
C ILE A 132 3.33 12.59 -11.17
N ALA A 133 2.17 13.00 -10.66
CA ALA A 133 1.76 12.69 -9.29
C ALA A 133 1.66 11.18 -9.04
N THR A 134 1.05 10.42 -9.97
CA THR A 134 0.99 8.97 -9.88
C THR A 134 2.37 8.33 -9.97
N LYS A 135 3.26 8.84 -10.83
CA LYS A 135 4.65 8.36 -10.91
C LYS A 135 5.42 8.60 -9.63
N VAL A 136 5.29 9.78 -9.03
CA VAL A 136 5.93 10.10 -7.74
C VAL A 136 5.41 9.17 -6.64
N MET A 137 4.10 8.94 -6.59
CA MET A 137 3.52 8.01 -5.63
C MET A 137 4.05 6.59 -5.82
N ALA A 138 4.09 6.10 -7.06
CA ALA A 138 4.63 4.77 -7.36
C ALA A 138 6.10 4.66 -6.96
N GLN A 139 6.89 5.70 -7.21
CA GLN A 139 8.29 5.74 -6.80
C GLN A 139 8.45 5.69 -5.27
N LEU A 140 7.63 6.43 -4.53
CA LEU A 140 7.65 6.42 -3.05
C LEU A 140 7.35 5.02 -2.51
N VAL A 141 6.31 4.35 -3.02
CA VAL A 141 5.95 2.99 -2.59
C VAL A 141 7.04 1.98 -2.94
N ILE A 142 7.61 2.05 -4.14
CA ILE A 142 8.71 1.16 -4.54
C ILE A 142 9.94 1.38 -3.65
N THR A 143 10.26 2.63 -3.32
CA THR A 143 11.39 2.96 -2.43
C THR A 143 11.17 2.42 -1.03
N ASP A 144 9.96 2.54 -0.49
CA ASP A 144 9.58 1.99 0.81
C ASP A 144 9.73 0.45 0.83
N ASN A 145 9.26 -0.21 -0.21
CA ASN A 145 9.41 -1.66 -0.40
C ASN A 145 10.86 -2.12 -0.50
N LEU A 146 11.68 -1.39 -1.24
CA LEU A 146 13.11 -1.70 -1.37
C LEU A 146 13.85 -1.50 -0.06
N GLY A 147 13.52 -0.47 0.71
CA GLY A 147 14.05 -0.25 2.06
C GLY A 147 13.74 -1.42 2.98
N LEU A 148 12.48 -1.87 3.00
CA LEU A 148 12.08 -3.04 3.79
C LEU A 148 12.79 -4.31 3.31
N LEU A 149 12.85 -4.55 2.00
CA LEU A 149 13.54 -5.71 1.44
C LEU A 149 15.02 -5.72 1.82
N SER A 150 15.70 -4.58 1.73
CA SER A 150 17.09 -4.42 2.16
C SER A 150 17.28 -4.79 3.63
N ALA A 151 16.41 -4.27 4.52
CA ALA A 151 16.44 -4.58 5.95
C ALA A 151 16.19 -6.08 6.23
N LEU A 152 15.29 -6.72 5.47
CA LEU A 152 15.04 -8.16 5.58
C LEU A 152 16.26 -8.99 5.14
N LEU A 153 16.90 -8.63 4.05
CA LEU A 153 18.06 -9.34 3.50
C LEU A 153 19.33 -9.18 4.35
N SER A 154 19.40 -8.10 5.12
CA SER A 154 20.52 -7.87 6.05
C SER A 154 20.48 -8.80 7.27
N GLN A 155 19.40 -9.58 7.46
CA GLN A 155 19.28 -10.48 8.60
C GLN A 155 19.97 -11.82 8.36
N PRO A 156 20.78 -12.30 9.30
CA PRO A 156 21.49 -13.58 9.16
C PRO A 156 20.55 -14.80 9.16
N THR A 157 19.30 -14.63 9.58
CA THR A 157 18.29 -15.69 9.72
C THR A 157 17.28 -15.76 8.59
N VAL A 158 17.36 -14.86 7.62
CA VAL A 158 16.47 -14.92 6.45
C VAL A 158 16.99 -16.01 5.52
N ASP A 159 16.22 -17.08 5.44
CA ASP A 159 16.50 -18.21 4.56
C ASP A 159 16.69 -17.70 3.12
N LYS A 160 17.80 -18.07 2.48
CA LYS A 160 18.14 -17.65 1.10
C LYS A 160 17.10 -18.07 0.06
N THR A 161 16.18 -18.95 0.41
CA THR A 161 14.98 -19.27 -0.40
C THR A 161 14.10 -18.04 -0.69
N VAL A 162 14.17 -17.01 0.14
CA VAL A 162 13.49 -15.73 -0.11
C VAL A 162 14.06 -15.02 -1.35
N LEU A 163 15.36 -15.18 -1.64
CA LEU A 163 16.03 -14.61 -2.81
C LEU A 163 15.58 -15.26 -4.13
N ALA A 164 15.18 -16.52 -4.12
CA ALA A 164 14.67 -17.22 -5.29
C ALA A 164 13.30 -16.68 -5.77
N MET A 165 12.68 -15.80 -4.98
CA MET A 165 11.41 -15.15 -5.34
C MET A 165 11.58 -13.81 -6.08
N THR A 166 12.80 -13.34 -6.29
CA THR A 166 13.04 -12.17 -7.14
C THR A 166 12.96 -12.58 -8.59
N PRO A 167 12.04 -12.06 -9.41
CA PRO A 167 12.05 -12.30 -10.85
C PRO A 167 13.28 -11.60 -11.46
N ASN A 168 13.93 -12.30 -12.39
CA ASN A 168 14.91 -11.70 -13.29
C ASN A 168 14.27 -10.56 -14.09
#